data_641d71f5ca0fa29cf4cf04186e4cd437
#
_entry.id   641d71f5ca0fa29cf4cf04186e4cd437
#
_cell.length_a   1.000
_cell.length_b   1.000
_cell.length_c   1.000
_cell.angle_alpha   90.00
_cell.angle_beta   90.00
_cell.angle_gamma   90.00
#
_symmetry.space_group_name_H-M   'P 1'
#
loop_
_entity.id
_entity.type
_entity.pdbx_description
1 polymer ?
#
loop_
_entity_poly.entity_id
_entity_poly.type
_entity_poly.pdbx_seq_one_letter_code
_entity_poly.pdbx_strand_id
1 'polypeptide(L)'
;MVKILFLVYHGFSEVSGISKKIHYQVKGLRENGHEVHLCWYDFASDGHRCRFVDDEVLADYGTGIAAGLRQRTEYDRLFDYCVLNGIEMVYARCFQNANPWLIRFFRRLREAGIHAVTEIPTYPYDQEFKNFEWKMRMGLKIDQLFRRRLYRQMDALVTFSDAEEIFGQRTIRISNGVDFESIPLHQFLPSDDALHLIGVAEVHPWHAFDRVVAGIGEYYSRTSIPSHLRTPVFFHIVGGVHPNTMKNVFLPLIEKYGVQDHIIFHGQLFGEALDAVFNQCQFAIGSLGRHRSGITVIKTLKNREYATRGIPFVYSEQDSDFDHQPYVLKAPADESPIDIQRIIDFMEHFTMQPAEIRKTVEHLSWKNQMQKVIEALGTKGRFACEECGMRNDE
;
A
#
# COMPACT_ATOMS: atom_id res chain seq x y z
N MET A 1 16.51 -2.72 22.18
CA MET A 1 15.28 -1.89 22.16
C MET A 1 15.68 -0.55 21.60
N VAL A 2 14.96 0.03 20.63
CA VAL A 2 15.22 1.35 20.01
C VAL A 2 13.99 2.22 20.20
N LYS A 3 14.17 3.50 20.54
CA LYS A 3 13.10 4.49 20.59
C LYS A 3 12.91 5.13 19.22
N ILE A 4 11.73 4.97 18.64
CA ILE A 4 11.43 5.35 17.26
C ILE A 4 10.32 6.39 17.22
N LEU A 5 10.53 7.48 16.48
CA LEU A 5 9.46 8.36 16.08
C LEU A 5 8.98 7.97 14.65
N PHE A 6 7.74 7.53 14.53
CA PHE A 6 7.11 7.25 13.24
C PHE A 6 6.36 8.51 12.77
N LEU A 7 6.92 9.20 11.76
CA LEU A 7 6.46 10.52 11.31
C LEU A 7 5.67 10.43 10.01
N VAL A 8 4.41 10.84 10.03
CA VAL A 8 3.54 10.98 8.86
C VAL A 8 3.04 12.41 8.69
N TYR A 9 2.63 12.76 7.45
CA TYR A 9 2.24 14.12 7.05
C TYR A 9 0.76 14.23 6.67
N HIS A 10 -0.08 13.38 7.21
CA HIS A 10 -1.53 13.39 7.02
C HIS A 10 -2.22 12.82 8.25
N GLY A 11 -3.51 13.09 8.38
CA GLY A 11 -4.37 12.49 9.38
C GLY A 11 -4.76 11.05 9.04
N PHE A 12 -5.46 10.42 9.96
CA PHE A 12 -5.93 9.05 9.83
C PHE A 12 -7.41 8.99 9.49
N SER A 13 -7.80 7.94 8.75
CA SER A 13 -9.19 7.62 8.44
C SER A 13 -9.38 6.11 8.55
N GLU A 14 -10.44 5.68 9.21
CA GLU A 14 -10.77 4.26 9.40
C GLU A 14 -10.97 3.49 8.09
N VAL A 15 -11.42 4.21 7.05
CA VAL A 15 -11.66 3.64 5.72
C VAL A 15 -10.42 3.59 4.84
N SER A 16 -9.33 4.24 5.25
CA SER A 16 -8.10 4.34 4.44
C SER A 16 -7.20 3.13 4.63
N GLY A 17 -6.92 2.40 3.55
CA GLY A 17 -5.91 1.33 3.53
C GLY A 17 -4.50 1.83 3.90
N ILE A 18 -4.19 3.10 3.61
CA ILE A 18 -2.91 3.73 4.01
C ILE A 18 -2.85 3.92 5.52
N SER A 19 -3.96 4.37 6.15
CA SER A 19 -4.04 4.51 7.61
C SER A 19 -3.84 3.16 8.30
N LYS A 20 -4.54 2.13 7.86
CA LYS A 20 -4.38 0.76 8.36
C LYS A 20 -2.93 0.27 8.21
N LYS A 21 -2.32 0.48 7.04
CA LYS A 21 -0.92 0.13 6.79
C LYS A 21 0.01 0.77 7.82
N ILE A 22 -0.12 2.06 8.10
CA ILE A 22 0.72 2.78 9.06
C ILE A 22 0.58 2.20 10.47
N HIS A 23 -0.66 1.98 10.91
CA HIS A 23 -0.90 1.36 12.23
C HIS A 23 -0.28 -0.04 12.33
N TYR A 24 -0.34 -0.86 11.27
CA TYR A 24 0.30 -2.16 11.25
C TYR A 24 1.83 -2.10 11.19
N GLN A 25 2.41 -1.09 10.53
CA GLN A 25 3.86 -0.85 10.57
C GLN A 25 4.32 -0.50 12.00
N VAL A 26 3.59 0.40 12.67
CA VAL A 26 3.85 0.75 14.08
C VAL A 26 3.67 -0.45 15.00
N LYS A 27 2.59 -1.25 14.82
CA LYS A 27 2.36 -2.52 15.54
C LYS A 27 3.55 -3.47 15.34
N GLY A 28 3.98 -3.67 14.10
CA GLY A 28 5.11 -4.56 13.78
C GLY A 28 6.44 -4.13 14.43
N LEU A 29 6.71 -2.83 14.51
CA LEU A 29 7.87 -2.30 15.25
C LEU A 29 7.75 -2.58 16.76
N ARG A 30 6.57 -2.37 17.34
CA ARG A 30 6.30 -2.64 18.76
C ARG A 30 6.43 -4.14 19.09
N GLU A 31 5.93 -5.02 18.21
CA GLU A 31 6.06 -6.48 18.33
C GLU A 31 7.52 -6.97 18.23
N ASN A 32 8.41 -6.18 17.62
CA ASN A 32 9.86 -6.40 17.61
C ASN A 32 10.57 -5.86 18.86
N GLY A 33 9.81 -5.37 19.87
CA GLY A 33 10.34 -4.89 21.14
C GLY A 33 10.87 -3.46 21.10
N HIS A 34 10.46 -2.64 20.11
CA HIS A 34 10.82 -1.23 20.06
C HIS A 34 9.75 -0.34 20.72
N GLU A 35 10.18 0.78 21.29
CA GLU A 35 9.30 1.85 21.76
C GLU A 35 9.00 2.78 20.59
N VAL A 36 7.71 2.94 20.22
CA VAL A 36 7.33 3.67 19.00
C VAL A 36 6.32 4.75 19.34
N HIS A 37 6.69 5.99 19.05
CA HIS A 37 5.85 7.18 19.11
C HIS A 37 5.34 7.51 17.72
N LEU A 38 4.01 7.64 17.57
CA LEU A 38 3.40 7.96 16.29
C LEU A 38 3.12 9.46 16.19
N CYS A 39 3.73 10.13 15.21
CA CYS A 39 3.56 11.55 14.95
C CYS A 39 2.82 11.79 13.64
N TRP A 40 1.72 12.55 13.67
CA TRP A 40 0.92 12.86 12.49
C TRP A 40 0.38 14.29 12.48
N TYR A 41 -0.21 14.69 11.35
CA TYR A 41 -0.91 15.96 11.18
C TYR A 41 -2.40 15.74 11.06
N ASP A 42 -3.20 16.55 11.75
CA ASP A 42 -4.63 16.58 11.57
C ASP A 42 -5.22 17.94 11.98
N PHE A 43 -6.55 18.05 11.88
CA PHE A 43 -7.30 19.14 12.43
C PHE A 43 -7.81 18.75 13.82
N ALA A 44 -7.60 19.63 14.81
CA ALA A 44 -8.25 19.51 16.11
C ALA A 44 -9.76 19.81 15.98
N SER A 45 -10.52 19.50 17.01
CA SER A 45 -11.99 19.68 17.04
C SER A 45 -12.46 21.12 16.80
N ASP A 46 -11.59 22.10 17.10
CA ASP A 46 -11.81 23.53 16.85
C ASP A 46 -11.39 24.00 15.44
N GLY A 47 -10.94 23.07 14.59
CA GLY A 47 -10.50 23.33 13.21
C GLY A 47 -9.06 23.84 13.11
N HIS A 48 -8.30 23.88 14.21
CA HIS A 48 -6.89 24.20 14.17
C HIS A 48 -6.07 23.07 13.53
N ARG A 49 -5.08 23.43 12.73
CA ARG A 49 -4.09 22.49 12.20
C ARG A 49 -3.08 22.17 13.28
N CYS A 50 -2.98 20.89 13.63
CA CYS A 50 -2.11 20.45 14.70
C CYS A 50 -1.14 19.37 14.25
N ARG A 51 -0.05 19.24 14.97
CA ARG A 51 0.83 18.06 14.96
C ARG A 51 0.59 17.33 16.27
N PHE A 52 0.30 16.04 16.15
CA PHE A 52 0.07 15.17 17.30
C PHE A 52 1.23 14.20 17.46
N VAL A 53 1.50 13.79 18.68
CA VAL A 53 2.33 12.64 19.00
C VAL A 53 1.59 11.82 20.07
N ASP A 54 1.32 10.55 19.77
CA ASP A 54 0.59 9.62 20.64
C ASP A 54 -0.71 10.21 21.22
N ASP A 55 -1.52 10.87 20.35
CA ASP A 55 -2.78 11.53 20.65
C ASP A 55 -2.68 12.88 21.42
N GLU A 56 -1.47 13.32 21.79
CA GLU A 56 -1.24 14.62 22.41
C GLU A 56 -0.84 15.70 21.38
N VAL A 57 -1.32 16.93 21.56
CA VAL A 57 -0.97 18.05 20.68
C VAL A 57 0.46 18.49 20.96
N LEU A 58 1.39 18.19 20.07
CA LEU A 58 2.76 18.68 20.12
C LEU A 58 2.89 20.14 19.66
N ALA A 59 2.15 20.51 18.60
CA ALA A 59 2.17 21.87 18.07
C ALA A 59 0.82 22.23 17.47
N ASP A 60 0.32 23.41 17.81
CA ASP A 60 -0.84 24.06 17.22
C ASP A 60 -0.36 25.18 16.28
N TYR A 61 -0.78 25.11 15.03
CA TYR A 61 -0.44 26.10 13.99
C TYR A 61 -1.57 27.11 13.75
N GLY A 62 -2.74 26.92 14.36
CA GLY A 62 -3.96 27.71 14.16
C GLY A 62 -4.69 27.35 12.86
N THR A 63 -5.36 28.34 12.28
CA THR A 63 -6.22 28.15 11.10
C THR A 63 -5.73 28.91 9.87
N GLY A 64 -6.33 28.61 8.70
CA GLY A 64 -6.10 29.32 7.44
C GLY A 64 -4.78 28.98 6.73
N ILE A 65 -4.41 29.84 5.78
CA ILE A 65 -3.25 29.62 4.88
C ILE A 65 -1.93 29.69 5.65
N ALA A 66 -1.82 30.63 6.60
CA ALA A 66 -0.61 30.80 7.42
C ALA A 66 -0.32 29.56 8.27
N ALA A 67 -1.36 28.93 8.82
CA ALA A 67 -1.24 27.67 9.55
C ALA A 67 -0.72 26.53 8.65
N GLY A 68 -1.23 26.42 7.43
CA GLY A 68 -0.74 25.45 6.45
C GLY A 68 0.73 25.67 6.05
N LEU A 69 1.20 26.91 6.03
CA LEU A 69 2.62 27.23 5.79
C LEU A 69 3.47 26.86 7.00
N ARG A 70 3.07 27.28 8.22
CA ARG A 70 3.78 26.95 9.46
C ARG A 70 3.91 25.42 9.66
N GLN A 71 2.84 24.68 9.44
CA GLN A 71 2.84 23.21 9.48
C GLN A 71 3.96 22.58 8.63
N ARG A 72 4.32 23.22 7.49
CA ARG A 72 5.36 22.73 6.56
C ARG A 72 6.75 23.29 6.82
N THR A 73 6.89 24.30 7.65
CA THR A 73 8.15 25.02 7.86
C THR A 73 8.64 24.96 9.30
N GLU A 74 7.77 24.71 10.28
CA GLU A 74 8.13 24.69 11.69
C GLU A 74 8.36 23.25 12.19
N TYR A 75 9.62 22.95 12.48
CA TYR A 75 10.07 21.63 12.97
C TYR A 75 10.81 21.69 14.29
N ASP A 76 10.98 22.87 14.90
CA ASP A 76 11.78 23.02 16.12
C ASP A 76 11.19 22.23 17.29
N ARG A 77 9.88 22.34 17.53
CA ARG A 77 9.20 21.56 18.58
C ARG A 77 9.31 20.04 18.36
N LEU A 78 9.29 19.59 17.10
CA LEU A 78 9.45 18.17 16.78
C LEU A 78 10.89 17.71 17.03
N PHE A 79 11.87 18.54 16.70
CA PHE A 79 13.27 18.27 17.01
C PHE A 79 13.51 18.20 18.51
N ASP A 80 13.00 19.18 19.27
CA ASP A 80 13.12 19.22 20.72
C ASP A 80 12.44 18.00 21.37
N TYR A 81 11.27 17.59 20.85
CA TYR A 81 10.63 16.35 21.27
C TYR A 81 11.53 15.13 21.07
N CYS A 82 12.18 15.00 19.90
CA CYS A 82 13.08 13.88 19.61
C CYS A 82 14.25 13.83 20.63
N VAL A 83 14.85 14.99 20.91
CA VAL A 83 16.00 15.07 21.85
C VAL A 83 15.55 14.79 23.29
N LEU A 84 14.48 15.44 23.75
CA LEU A 84 14.02 15.33 25.15
C LEU A 84 13.51 13.92 25.50
N ASN A 85 12.92 13.21 24.54
CA ASN A 85 12.41 11.85 24.75
C ASN A 85 13.42 10.76 24.38
N GLY A 86 14.65 11.13 23.99
CA GLY A 86 15.70 10.17 23.67
C GLY A 86 15.36 9.32 22.43
N ILE A 87 14.71 9.93 21.41
CA ILE A 87 14.44 9.24 20.15
C ILE A 87 15.78 8.92 19.48
N GLU A 88 15.97 7.67 19.12
CA GLU A 88 17.20 7.16 18.46
C GLU A 88 17.04 7.06 16.95
N MET A 89 15.78 6.94 16.48
CA MET A 89 15.47 6.79 15.06
C MET A 89 14.18 7.50 14.69
N VAL A 90 14.17 8.17 13.51
CA VAL A 90 12.96 8.69 12.87
C VAL A 90 12.66 7.88 11.62
N TYR A 91 11.53 7.18 11.62
CA TYR A 91 10.96 6.56 10.43
C TYR A 91 9.92 7.51 9.84
N ALA A 92 10.23 8.13 8.69
CA ALA A 92 9.35 9.14 8.11
C ALA A 92 8.64 8.66 6.85
N ARG A 93 7.46 9.18 6.61
CA ARG A 93 6.77 9.14 5.32
C ARG A 93 6.66 10.55 4.77
N CYS A 94 7.80 11.14 4.39
CA CYS A 94 7.90 12.51 3.89
C CYS A 94 7.87 12.62 2.36
N PHE A 95 7.36 11.62 1.69
CA PHE A 95 7.13 11.56 0.26
C PHE A 95 6.41 12.83 -0.26
N GLN A 96 6.99 13.45 -1.31
CA GLN A 96 6.52 14.71 -1.91
C GLN A 96 6.48 15.93 -0.98
N ASN A 97 7.20 15.91 0.13
CA ASN A 97 7.28 17.04 1.06
C ASN A 97 8.66 17.67 1.15
N ALA A 98 9.56 17.38 0.19
CA ALA A 98 10.91 17.92 0.22
C ALA A 98 10.89 19.46 0.12
N ASN A 99 11.49 20.12 1.12
CA ASN A 99 11.63 21.56 1.21
C ASN A 99 12.84 21.93 2.10
N PRO A 100 13.31 23.19 2.09
CA PRO A 100 14.50 23.60 2.86
C PRO A 100 14.39 23.40 4.37
N TRP A 101 13.21 23.59 4.96
CA TRP A 101 12.99 23.44 6.40
C TRP A 101 13.03 21.97 6.83
N LEU A 102 12.47 21.09 6.02
CA LEU A 102 12.53 19.66 6.25
C LEU A 102 13.98 19.13 6.12
N ILE A 103 14.74 19.65 5.15
CA ILE A 103 16.18 19.36 5.01
C ILE A 103 16.94 19.78 6.27
N ARG A 104 16.66 20.99 6.80
CA ARG A 104 17.26 21.48 8.03
C ARG A 104 16.93 20.58 9.24
N PHE A 105 15.68 20.15 9.34
CA PHE A 105 15.23 19.26 10.41
C PHE A 105 16.01 17.93 10.40
N PHE A 106 16.07 17.23 9.27
CA PHE A 106 16.79 15.98 9.17
C PHE A 106 18.32 16.13 9.30
N ARG A 107 18.87 17.26 8.89
CA ARG A 107 20.27 17.58 9.17
C ARG A 107 20.53 17.69 10.66
N ARG A 108 19.70 18.41 11.41
CA ARG A 108 19.81 18.52 12.88
C ARG A 108 19.69 17.16 13.56
N LEU A 109 18.78 16.29 13.12
CA LEU A 109 18.67 14.92 13.64
C LEU A 109 19.99 14.17 13.46
N ARG A 110 20.56 14.21 12.27
CA ARG A 110 21.84 13.57 11.96
C ARG A 110 23.00 14.14 12.82
N GLU A 111 23.05 15.46 13.00
CA GLU A 111 24.05 16.13 13.84
C GLU A 111 23.88 15.76 15.34
N ALA A 112 22.67 15.47 15.77
CA ALA A 112 22.35 14.96 17.11
C ALA A 112 22.57 13.43 17.26
N GLY A 113 22.99 12.73 16.20
CA GLY A 113 23.19 11.28 16.22
C GLY A 113 21.92 10.46 16.10
N ILE A 114 20.78 11.08 15.76
CA ILE A 114 19.50 10.41 15.56
C ILE A 114 19.43 9.88 14.14
N HIS A 115 19.22 8.57 13.98
CA HIS A 115 19.07 7.93 12.68
C HIS A 115 17.77 8.33 11.99
N ALA A 116 17.78 8.34 10.66
CA ALA A 116 16.58 8.67 9.91
C ALA A 116 16.45 7.84 8.63
N VAL A 117 15.26 7.32 8.40
CA VAL A 117 14.87 6.73 7.11
C VAL A 117 13.56 7.35 6.65
N THR A 118 13.31 7.32 5.35
CA THR A 118 12.00 7.69 4.80
C THR A 118 11.48 6.65 3.84
N GLU A 119 10.17 6.40 3.92
CA GLU A 119 9.46 5.50 3.03
C GLU A 119 9.08 6.20 1.72
N ILE A 120 9.43 5.57 0.60
CA ILE A 120 8.97 5.92 -0.74
C ILE A 120 7.97 4.83 -1.17
N PRO A 121 6.65 5.09 -1.08
CA PRO A 121 5.62 4.06 -1.25
C PRO A 121 5.50 3.55 -2.68
N THR A 122 5.85 4.36 -3.67
CA THR A 122 5.83 4.01 -5.10
C THR A 122 7.04 4.64 -5.77
N TYR A 123 7.75 3.89 -6.63
CA TYR A 123 8.86 4.38 -7.41
C TYR A 123 8.91 3.68 -8.78
N PRO A 124 9.10 4.41 -9.88
CA PRO A 124 9.13 5.89 -10.01
C PRO A 124 7.73 6.50 -9.89
N TYR A 125 7.58 7.66 -9.22
CA TYR A 125 6.28 8.28 -8.96
C TYR A 125 5.97 9.55 -9.77
N ASP A 126 6.95 10.11 -10.47
CA ASP A 126 6.79 11.38 -11.19
C ASP A 126 5.69 11.33 -12.26
N GLN A 127 5.41 10.14 -12.80
CA GLN A 127 4.39 9.94 -13.85
C GLN A 127 2.96 9.89 -13.29
N GLU A 128 2.77 9.38 -12.07
CA GLU A 128 1.46 9.26 -11.44
C GLU A 128 0.76 10.63 -11.28
N PHE A 129 1.54 11.69 -11.13
CA PHE A 129 1.05 13.03 -10.81
C PHE A 129 0.97 13.98 -11.99
N LYS A 130 1.27 13.54 -13.21
CA LYS A 130 1.22 14.39 -14.41
C LYS A 130 -0.19 14.96 -14.70
N ASN A 131 -1.21 14.19 -14.38
CA ASN A 131 -2.62 14.50 -14.67
C ASN A 131 -3.39 15.07 -13.48
N PHE A 132 -2.70 15.38 -12.37
CA PHE A 132 -3.33 15.96 -11.19
C PHE A 132 -3.48 17.48 -11.30
N GLU A 133 -4.26 18.07 -10.37
CA GLU A 133 -4.49 19.50 -10.27
C GLU A 133 -3.18 20.30 -10.19
N TRP A 134 -3.20 21.53 -10.67
CA TRP A 134 -2.02 22.40 -10.76
C TRP A 134 -1.27 22.59 -9.42
N LYS A 135 -1.99 22.61 -8.28
CA LYS A 135 -1.40 22.73 -6.94
C LYS A 135 -0.51 21.51 -6.60
N MET A 136 -0.96 20.30 -6.90
CA MET A 136 -0.18 19.09 -6.69
C MET A 136 1.03 19.03 -7.62
N ARG A 137 0.87 19.48 -8.87
CA ARG A 137 1.98 19.58 -9.83
C ARG A 137 3.05 20.59 -9.40
N MET A 138 2.64 21.73 -8.78
CA MET A 138 3.58 22.68 -8.17
C MET A 138 4.32 22.07 -6.98
N GLY A 139 3.61 21.35 -6.10
CA GLY A 139 4.23 20.60 -5.00
C GLY A 139 5.27 19.60 -5.48
N LEU A 140 4.96 18.84 -6.54
CA LEU A 140 5.90 17.90 -7.14
C LEU A 140 7.15 18.58 -7.71
N LYS A 141 7.02 19.76 -8.35
CA LYS A 141 8.17 20.51 -8.84
C LYS A 141 9.07 21.01 -7.71
N ILE A 142 8.49 21.45 -6.60
CA ILE A 142 9.25 21.82 -5.40
C ILE A 142 9.97 20.60 -4.84
N ASP A 143 9.27 19.48 -4.72
CA ASP A 143 9.86 18.21 -4.28
C ASP A 143 11.04 17.80 -5.16
N GLN A 144 10.88 17.83 -6.48
CA GLN A 144 11.95 17.51 -7.45
C GLN A 144 13.20 18.37 -7.28
N LEU A 145 13.05 19.64 -6.90
CA LEU A 145 14.15 20.57 -6.66
C LEU A 145 14.95 20.21 -5.38
N PHE A 146 14.25 19.73 -4.34
CA PHE A 146 14.84 19.55 -3.01
C PHE A 146 15.06 18.10 -2.61
N ARG A 147 14.36 17.12 -3.20
CA ARG A 147 14.33 15.71 -2.74
C ARG A 147 15.72 15.06 -2.67
N ARG A 148 16.62 15.30 -3.64
CA ARG A 148 17.99 14.76 -3.59
C ARG A 148 18.78 15.29 -2.39
N ARG A 149 18.57 16.57 -2.02
CA ARG A 149 19.23 17.18 -0.86
C ARG A 149 18.62 16.66 0.44
N LEU A 150 17.30 16.45 0.46
CA LEU A 150 16.60 15.87 1.59
C LEU A 150 17.09 14.45 1.86
N TYR A 151 17.07 13.58 0.85
CA TYR A 151 17.38 12.17 1.03
C TYR A 151 18.84 11.91 1.40
N ARG A 152 19.76 12.82 1.05
CA ARG A 152 21.15 12.77 1.56
C ARG A 152 21.29 13.01 3.06
N GLN A 153 20.25 13.49 3.74
CA GLN A 153 20.25 13.60 5.20
C GLN A 153 19.81 12.32 5.89
N MET A 154 19.26 11.36 5.14
CA MET A 154 18.76 10.07 5.64
C MET A 154 19.87 9.00 5.60
N ASP A 155 19.76 7.98 6.44
CA ASP A 155 20.65 6.81 6.40
C ASP A 155 20.32 5.90 5.22
N ALA A 156 19.03 5.79 4.88
CA ALA A 156 18.52 5.03 3.73
C ALA A 156 17.09 5.45 3.35
N LEU A 157 16.64 4.99 2.19
CA LEU A 157 15.23 5.07 1.77
C LEU A 157 14.60 3.69 1.86
N VAL A 158 13.44 3.59 2.49
CA VAL A 158 12.65 2.35 2.49
C VAL A 158 11.78 2.34 1.25
N THR A 159 11.84 1.26 0.46
CA THR A 159 11.08 1.15 -0.80
C THR A 159 10.43 -0.21 -0.96
N PHE A 160 9.31 -0.23 -1.68
CA PHE A 160 8.60 -1.46 -2.10
C PHE A 160 8.96 -1.86 -3.54
N SER A 161 9.84 -1.11 -4.19
CA SER A 161 10.41 -1.44 -5.50
C SER A 161 11.72 -2.22 -5.35
N ASP A 162 12.22 -2.76 -6.46
CA ASP A 162 13.50 -3.47 -6.48
C ASP A 162 14.70 -2.53 -6.72
N ALA A 163 14.48 -1.20 -6.75
CA ALA A 163 15.54 -0.21 -6.94
C ALA A 163 16.55 -0.25 -5.78
N GLU A 164 17.84 -0.38 -6.10
CA GLU A 164 18.92 -0.38 -5.11
C GLU A 164 19.30 1.02 -4.65
N GLU A 165 19.04 2.00 -5.50
CA GLU A 165 19.27 3.41 -5.23
C GLU A 165 18.09 4.24 -5.74
N ILE A 166 17.66 5.24 -4.97
CA ILE A 166 16.63 6.21 -5.34
C ILE A 166 17.18 7.62 -5.06
N PHE A 167 17.20 8.46 -6.08
CA PHE A 167 17.66 9.87 -6.01
C PHE A 167 19.07 10.08 -5.42
N GLY A 168 19.96 9.11 -5.56
CA GLY A 168 21.32 9.17 -5.04
C GLY A 168 21.47 8.72 -3.59
N GLN A 169 20.47 7.99 -3.06
CA GLN A 169 20.53 7.38 -1.73
C GLN A 169 20.22 5.89 -1.80
N ARG A 170 20.96 5.08 -1.02
CA ARG A 170 20.74 3.64 -0.91
C ARG A 170 19.32 3.32 -0.43
N THR A 171 18.83 2.16 -0.82
CA THR A 171 17.51 1.70 -0.41
C THR A 171 17.57 0.52 0.58
N ILE A 172 16.51 0.40 1.38
CA ILE A 172 16.14 -0.81 2.10
C ILE A 172 14.88 -1.33 1.43
N ARG A 173 15.01 -2.45 0.73
CA ARG A 173 13.92 -3.05 -0.04
C ARG A 173 13.09 -3.95 0.86
N ILE A 174 11.82 -3.59 1.02
CA ILE A 174 10.84 -4.39 1.75
C ILE A 174 9.62 -4.67 0.87
N SER A 175 8.76 -5.55 1.33
CA SER A 175 7.44 -5.72 0.75
C SER A 175 6.38 -4.98 1.57
N ASN A 176 5.22 -4.70 0.96
CA ASN A 176 4.06 -4.39 1.76
C ASN A 176 3.75 -5.60 2.66
N GLY A 177 3.55 -5.31 3.92
CA GLY A 177 3.28 -6.33 4.91
C GLY A 177 1.79 -6.62 5.08
N VAL A 178 1.53 -7.62 5.89
CA VAL A 178 0.19 -8.04 6.28
C VAL A 178 0.10 -8.08 7.80
N ASP A 179 -1.06 -7.72 8.34
CA ASP A 179 -1.43 -8.06 9.72
C ASP A 179 -2.31 -9.32 9.69
N PHE A 180 -1.71 -10.46 10.02
CA PHE A 180 -2.36 -11.77 9.92
C PHE A 180 -3.51 -11.95 10.91
N GLU A 181 -3.53 -11.20 12.01
CA GLU A 181 -4.58 -11.24 13.01
C GLU A 181 -5.86 -10.55 12.53
N SER A 182 -5.72 -9.52 11.68
CA SER A 182 -6.84 -8.72 11.18
C SER A 182 -7.52 -9.29 9.94
N ILE A 183 -6.90 -10.29 9.27
CA ILE A 183 -7.40 -10.86 8.02
C ILE A 183 -7.78 -12.32 8.27
N PRO A 184 -9.08 -12.67 8.27
CA PRO A 184 -9.52 -14.04 8.45
C PRO A 184 -9.12 -14.92 7.26
N LEU A 185 -8.97 -16.21 7.54
CA LEU A 185 -8.81 -17.19 6.48
C LEU A 185 -10.13 -17.34 5.73
N HIS A 186 -10.05 -17.43 4.41
CA HIS A 186 -11.18 -17.63 3.53
C HIS A 186 -11.91 -18.93 3.86
N GLN A 187 -13.22 -18.82 4.03
CA GLN A 187 -14.11 -19.96 4.27
C GLN A 187 -15.07 -20.02 3.09
N PHE A 188 -14.71 -20.78 2.06
CA PHE A 188 -15.55 -20.90 0.90
C PHE A 188 -16.91 -21.53 1.25
N LEU A 189 -17.97 -20.78 1.03
CA LEU A 189 -19.37 -21.18 1.25
C LEU A 189 -20.10 -21.12 -0.10
N PRO A 190 -20.03 -22.20 -0.91
CA PRO A 190 -20.70 -22.20 -2.20
C PRO A 190 -22.20 -22.05 -2.02
N SER A 191 -22.80 -21.09 -2.71
CA SER A 191 -24.23 -20.87 -2.76
C SER A 191 -24.89 -21.47 -4.01
N ASP A 192 -24.08 -21.72 -5.04
CA ASP A 192 -24.50 -22.22 -6.36
C ASP A 192 -23.31 -22.83 -7.11
N ASP A 193 -23.55 -23.26 -8.37
CA ASP A 193 -22.52 -23.80 -9.28
C ASP A 193 -21.83 -22.70 -10.10
N ALA A 194 -21.88 -21.45 -9.70
CA ALA A 194 -21.30 -20.32 -10.41
C ALA A 194 -19.86 -20.02 -9.97
N LEU A 195 -19.10 -19.39 -10.85
CA LEU A 195 -17.81 -18.79 -10.51
C LEU A 195 -18.02 -17.34 -10.07
N HIS A 196 -17.76 -17.06 -8.80
CA HIS A 196 -17.80 -15.72 -8.26
C HIS A 196 -16.39 -15.13 -8.16
N LEU A 197 -16.19 -14.01 -8.85
CA LEU A 197 -14.94 -13.23 -8.86
C LEU A 197 -15.09 -12.05 -7.90
N ILE A 198 -14.05 -11.67 -7.15
CA ILE A 198 -14.07 -10.48 -6.28
C ILE A 198 -12.94 -9.52 -6.60
N GLY A 199 -13.26 -8.22 -6.73
CA GLY A 199 -12.31 -7.13 -6.82
C GLY A 199 -12.54 -6.10 -5.72
N VAL A 200 -11.56 -5.90 -4.84
CA VAL A 200 -11.67 -4.93 -3.73
C VAL A 200 -10.80 -3.72 -4.00
N ALA A 201 -11.39 -2.54 -4.17
CA ALA A 201 -10.66 -1.29 -4.41
C ALA A 201 -11.55 -0.05 -4.25
N GLU A 202 -10.96 1.08 -3.83
CA GLU A 202 -11.42 2.37 -4.34
C GLU A 202 -11.07 2.40 -5.83
N VAL A 203 -12.09 2.34 -6.70
CA VAL A 203 -11.90 2.01 -8.12
C VAL A 203 -11.27 3.18 -8.89
N HIS A 204 -10.05 2.96 -9.35
CA HIS A 204 -9.30 3.88 -10.19
C HIS A 204 -8.93 3.22 -11.53
N PRO A 205 -8.53 4.00 -12.56
CA PRO A 205 -8.18 3.48 -13.89
C PRO A 205 -7.11 2.37 -13.87
N TRP A 206 -6.18 2.41 -12.93
CA TRP A 206 -5.13 1.38 -12.80
C TRP A 206 -5.61 0.04 -12.21
N HIS A 207 -6.84 -0.05 -11.70
CA HIS A 207 -7.43 -1.34 -11.33
C HIS A 207 -7.96 -2.09 -12.56
N ALA A 208 -8.39 -1.36 -13.57
CA ALA A 208 -8.87 -1.87 -14.87
C ALA A 208 -9.92 -3.00 -14.73
N PHE A 209 -10.87 -2.84 -13.82
CA PHE A 209 -12.00 -3.76 -13.66
C PHE A 209 -12.94 -3.75 -14.88
N ASP A 210 -12.89 -2.71 -15.69
CA ASP A 210 -13.50 -2.64 -17.02
C ASP A 210 -13.07 -3.77 -17.94
N ARG A 211 -11.81 -4.24 -17.85
CA ARG A 211 -11.30 -5.40 -18.60
C ARG A 211 -11.95 -6.71 -18.16
N VAL A 212 -12.34 -6.83 -16.88
CA VAL A 212 -13.08 -8.00 -16.40
C VAL A 212 -14.51 -7.98 -16.92
N VAL A 213 -15.18 -6.81 -16.87
CA VAL A 213 -16.52 -6.63 -17.43
C VAL A 213 -16.55 -6.99 -18.93
N ALA A 214 -15.57 -6.49 -19.69
CA ALA A 214 -15.43 -6.83 -21.11
C ALA A 214 -15.17 -8.34 -21.32
N GLY A 215 -14.32 -8.94 -20.48
CA GLY A 215 -14.03 -10.37 -20.52
C GLY A 215 -15.24 -11.25 -20.26
N ILE A 216 -16.09 -10.90 -19.28
CA ILE A 216 -17.38 -11.57 -19.04
C ILE A 216 -18.29 -11.42 -20.25
N GLY A 217 -18.37 -10.22 -20.85
CA GLY A 217 -19.13 -9.97 -22.06
C GLY A 217 -18.67 -10.84 -23.24
N GLU A 218 -17.37 -10.94 -23.47
CA GLU A 218 -16.81 -11.81 -24.52
C GLU A 218 -17.05 -13.29 -24.23
N TYR A 219 -16.94 -13.72 -22.98
CA TYR A 219 -17.24 -15.09 -22.57
C TYR A 219 -18.67 -15.49 -22.92
N TYR A 220 -19.65 -14.64 -22.62
CA TYR A 220 -21.05 -14.90 -22.95
C TYR A 220 -21.36 -14.75 -24.44
N SER A 221 -20.60 -13.98 -25.19
CA SER A 221 -20.75 -13.79 -26.62
C SER A 221 -20.17 -14.95 -27.44
N ARG A 222 -19.34 -15.81 -26.85
CA ARG A 222 -18.76 -16.98 -27.57
C ARG A 222 -19.85 -18.01 -27.91
N THR A 223 -20.01 -18.30 -29.17
CA THR A 223 -20.99 -19.28 -29.67
C THR A 223 -20.48 -20.73 -29.60
N SER A 224 -19.20 -20.94 -29.39
CA SER A 224 -18.56 -22.26 -29.33
C SER A 224 -18.97 -23.13 -28.14
N ILE A 225 -19.45 -22.53 -27.05
CA ILE A 225 -19.94 -23.24 -25.87
C ILE A 225 -21.46 -23.10 -25.81
N PRO A 226 -22.22 -24.20 -25.84
CA PRO A 226 -23.66 -24.16 -25.65
C PRO A 226 -24.05 -23.48 -24.34
N SER A 227 -25.10 -22.65 -24.34
CA SER A 227 -25.47 -21.83 -23.18
C SER A 227 -25.72 -22.64 -21.88
N HIS A 228 -26.26 -23.85 -22.02
CA HIS A 228 -26.55 -24.76 -20.89
C HIS A 228 -25.33 -25.47 -20.33
N LEU A 229 -24.16 -25.36 -20.98
CA LEU A 229 -22.89 -25.92 -20.53
C LEU A 229 -21.92 -24.81 -20.01
N ARG A 230 -22.34 -23.54 -20.04
CA ARG A 230 -21.51 -22.43 -19.56
C ARG A 230 -21.59 -22.34 -18.05
N THR A 231 -20.44 -22.26 -17.41
CA THR A 231 -20.36 -21.89 -15.98
C THR A 231 -20.88 -20.46 -15.82
N PRO A 232 -21.90 -20.20 -15.00
CA PRO A 232 -22.30 -18.84 -14.68
C PRO A 232 -21.13 -18.10 -13.99
N VAL A 233 -20.92 -16.83 -14.35
CA VAL A 233 -19.82 -16.03 -13.78
C VAL A 233 -20.36 -14.71 -13.25
N PHE A 234 -20.03 -14.37 -12.02
CA PHE A 234 -20.40 -13.12 -11.39
C PHE A 234 -19.14 -12.36 -10.94
N PHE A 235 -19.16 -11.04 -11.10
CA PHE A 235 -18.07 -10.20 -10.63
C PHE A 235 -18.55 -9.23 -9.55
N HIS A 236 -18.09 -9.44 -8.33
CA HIS A 236 -18.35 -8.64 -7.15
C HIS A 236 -17.30 -7.52 -7.06
N ILE A 237 -17.73 -6.27 -7.21
CA ILE A 237 -16.89 -5.08 -7.07
C ILE A 237 -17.18 -4.46 -5.69
N VAL A 238 -16.20 -4.52 -4.79
CA VAL A 238 -16.28 -3.94 -3.45
C VAL A 238 -15.39 -2.72 -3.37
N GLY A 239 -15.98 -1.59 -2.99
CA GLY A 239 -15.32 -0.29 -2.87
C GLY A 239 -16.03 0.83 -3.61
N GLY A 240 -15.54 2.04 -3.46
CA GLY A 240 -16.12 3.22 -4.11
C GLY A 240 -15.83 3.24 -5.62
N VAL A 241 -16.83 3.60 -6.41
CA VAL A 241 -16.69 3.90 -7.84
C VAL A 241 -17.09 5.34 -8.07
N HIS A 242 -16.17 6.16 -8.59
CA HIS A 242 -16.49 7.54 -8.88
C HIS A 242 -17.66 7.66 -9.89
N PRO A 243 -18.65 8.55 -9.69
CA PRO A 243 -19.82 8.65 -10.57
C PRO A 243 -19.50 8.81 -12.05
N ASN A 244 -18.45 9.57 -12.40
CA ASN A 244 -18.01 9.71 -13.78
C ASN A 244 -17.43 8.39 -14.35
N THR A 245 -16.73 7.60 -13.55
CA THR A 245 -16.22 6.29 -13.95
C THR A 245 -17.38 5.31 -14.17
N MET A 246 -18.35 5.30 -13.27
CA MET A 246 -19.57 4.50 -13.43
C MET A 246 -20.25 4.85 -14.74
N LYS A 247 -20.56 6.14 -14.96
CA LYS A 247 -21.32 6.62 -16.14
C LYS A 247 -20.57 6.42 -17.44
N ASN A 248 -19.25 6.68 -17.48
CA ASN A 248 -18.50 6.76 -18.73
C ASN A 248 -17.73 5.47 -19.08
N VAL A 249 -17.57 4.56 -18.12
CA VAL A 249 -16.79 3.32 -18.33
C VAL A 249 -17.65 2.09 -18.09
N PHE A 250 -18.21 1.91 -16.87
CA PHE A 250 -18.89 0.66 -16.53
C PHE A 250 -20.25 0.51 -17.22
N LEU A 251 -21.14 1.51 -17.09
CA LEU A 251 -22.49 1.40 -17.68
C LEU A 251 -22.48 1.15 -19.17
N PRO A 252 -21.67 1.87 -20.00
CA PRO A 252 -21.61 1.59 -21.44
C PRO A 252 -21.10 0.18 -21.78
N LEU A 253 -20.17 -0.36 -21.00
CA LEU A 253 -19.67 -1.73 -21.22
C LEU A 253 -20.71 -2.78 -20.83
N ILE A 254 -21.36 -2.60 -19.69
CA ILE A 254 -22.40 -3.49 -19.20
C ILE A 254 -23.56 -3.55 -20.19
N GLU A 255 -24.00 -2.40 -20.70
CA GLU A 255 -25.05 -2.30 -21.70
C GLU A 255 -24.64 -2.93 -23.05
N LYS A 256 -23.42 -2.60 -23.53
CA LYS A 256 -22.87 -3.15 -24.78
C LYS A 256 -22.89 -4.68 -24.82
N TYR A 257 -22.57 -5.31 -23.69
CA TYR A 257 -22.44 -6.77 -23.61
C TYR A 257 -23.69 -7.45 -23.01
N GLY A 258 -24.67 -6.72 -22.49
CA GLY A 258 -25.86 -7.26 -21.85
C GLY A 258 -25.57 -8.08 -20.60
N VAL A 259 -24.58 -7.66 -19.79
CA VAL A 259 -24.09 -8.40 -18.61
C VAL A 259 -24.49 -7.76 -17.28
N GLN A 260 -25.58 -7.01 -17.23
CA GLN A 260 -26.03 -6.29 -16.03
C GLN A 260 -26.25 -7.22 -14.84
N ASP A 261 -26.73 -8.44 -15.04
CA ASP A 261 -27.03 -9.39 -13.97
C ASP A 261 -25.77 -10.12 -13.46
N HIS A 262 -24.62 -9.91 -14.13
CA HIS A 262 -23.34 -10.55 -13.83
C HIS A 262 -22.36 -9.64 -13.10
N ILE A 263 -22.64 -8.32 -12.99
CA ILE A 263 -21.75 -7.33 -12.37
C ILE A 263 -22.44 -6.74 -11.14
N ILE A 264 -21.88 -7.02 -9.96
CA ILE A 264 -22.47 -6.67 -8.69
C ILE A 264 -21.61 -5.61 -8.00
N PHE A 265 -22.15 -4.41 -7.82
CA PHE A 265 -21.50 -3.32 -7.10
C PHE A 265 -21.98 -3.28 -5.66
N HIS A 266 -21.08 -3.54 -4.70
CA HIS A 266 -21.40 -3.57 -3.28
C HIS A 266 -21.22 -2.21 -2.59
N GLY A 267 -20.54 -1.24 -3.23
CA GLY A 267 -20.05 -0.06 -2.52
C GLY A 267 -18.95 -0.39 -1.53
N GLN A 268 -18.72 0.49 -0.56
CA GLN A 268 -17.68 0.30 0.45
C GLN A 268 -18.16 -0.67 1.53
N LEU A 269 -17.40 -1.76 1.75
CA LEU A 269 -17.64 -2.74 2.81
C LEU A 269 -16.38 -2.93 3.66
N PHE A 270 -16.56 -3.25 4.93
CA PHE A 270 -15.50 -3.50 5.91
C PHE A 270 -15.88 -4.62 6.86
N GLY A 271 -14.87 -5.21 7.53
CA GLY A 271 -15.07 -6.24 8.55
C GLY A 271 -15.91 -7.41 8.04
N GLU A 272 -16.84 -7.86 8.86
CA GLU A 272 -17.68 -9.04 8.58
C GLU A 272 -18.48 -8.94 7.27
N ALA A 273 -18.94 -7.74 6.89
CA ALA A 273 -19.65 -7.55 5.62
C ALA A 273 -18.75 -7.79 4.39
N LEU A 274 -17.50 -7.35 4.46
CA LEU A 274 -16.49 -7.64 3.43
C LEU A 274 -16.13 -9.13 3.42
N ASP A 275 -15.93 -9.74 4.60
CA ASP A 275 -15.59 -11.15 4.74
C ASP A 275 -16.70 -12.05 4.19
N ALA A 276 -17.96 -11.68 4.38
CA ALA A 276 -19.10 -12.40 3.82
C ALA A 276 -19.10 -12.44 2.28
N VAL A 277 -18.70 -11.33 1.62
CA VAL A 277 -18.55 -11.31 0.15
C VAL A 277 -17.36 -12.16 -0.27
N PHE A 278 -16.23 -12.06 0.43
CA PHE A 278 -15.08 -12.94 0.13
C PHE A 278 -15.46 -14.42 0.22
N ASN A 279 -16.22 -14.83 1.23
CA ASN A 279 -16.59 -16.23 1.45
C ASN A 279 -17.55 -16.79 0.38
N GLN A 280 -18.18 -15.94 -0.43
CA GLN A 280 -18.96 -16.35 -1.60
C GLN A 280 -18.09 -16.49 -2.87
N CYS A 281 -16.88 -15.95 -2.89
CA CYS A 281 -16.07 -15.84 -4.10
C CYS A 281 -14.93 -16.88 -4.09
N GLN A 282 -14.66 -17.48 -5.24
CA GLN A 282 -13.60 -18.47 -5.40
C GLN A 282 -12.29 -17.86 -5.88
N PHE A 283 -12.34 -16.69 -6.55
CA PHE A 283 -11.19 -16.11 -7.22
C PHE A 283 -11.15 -14.59 -7.09
N ALA A 284 -9.97 -14.02 -6.88
CA ALA A 284 -9.84 -12.58 -6.68
C ALA A 284 -9.16 -11.86 -7.87
N ILE A 285 -9.52 -10.58 -8.04
CA ILE A 285 -9.05 -9.72 -9.11
C ILE A 285 -8.13 -8.63 -8.52
N GLY A 286 -6.85 -8.71 -8.85
CA GLY A 286 -5.85 -7.73 -8.49
C GLY A 286 -5.89 -6.47 -9.37
N SER A 287 -4.77 -5.76 -9.50
CA SER A 287 -4.66 -4.65 -10.43
C SER A 287 -4.36 -5.17 -11.84
N LEU A 288 -5.09 -4.66 -12.84
CA LEU A 288 -4.99 -5.12 -14.23
C LEU A 288 -4.59 -3.99 -15.20
N GLY A 289 -4.42 -2.76 -14.71
CA GLY A 289 -4.20 -1.57 -15.52
C GLY A 289 -3.07 -0.66 -15.04
N ARG A 290 -2.07 -1.16 -14.34
CA ARG A 290 -0.92 -0.36 -13.91
C ARG A 290 -0.10 0.20 -15.06
N HIS A 291 -0.10 -0.47 -16.21
CA HIS A 291 0.47 0.05 -17.45
C HIS A 291 -0.13 1.41 -17.85
N ARG A 292 -1.42 1.69 -17.54
CA ARG A 292 -2.08 2.99 -17.76
C ARG A 292 -1.39 4.14 -17.01
N SER A 293 -0.72 3.85 -15.90
CA SER A 293 0.04 4.81 -15.08
C SER A 293 1.56 4.70 -15.28
N GLY A 294 2.02 3.87 -16.23
CA GLY A 294 3.44 3.65 -16.51
C GLY A 294 4.20 2.91 -15.40
N ILE A 295 3.47 2.24 -14.48
CA ILE A 295 4.02 1.43 -13.41
C ILE A 295 3.94 -0.02 -13.81
N THR A 296 5.08 -0.68 -13.92
CA THR A 296 5.16 -2.10 -14.29
C THR A 296 5.49 -3.00 -13.11
N VAL A 297 6.21 -2.50 -12.12
CA VAL A 297 6.61 -3.25 -10.92
C VAL A 297 5.96 -2.60 -9.69
N ILE A 298 5.14 -3.33 -8.98
CA ILE A 298 4.47 -2.82 -7.77
C ILE A 298 4.02 -3.95 -6.85
N LYS A 299 4.28 -3.80 -5.56
CA LYS A 299 3.86 -4.73 -4.50
C LYS A 299 2.57 -4.22 -3.86
N THR A 300 1.41 -4.59 -4.43
CA THR A 300 0.11 -4.08 -4.00
C THR A 300 -0.37 -4.70 -2.68
N LEU A 301 -1.08 -3.93 -1.85
CA LEU A 301 -1.68 -4.44 -0.60
C LEU A 301 -2.70 -5.55 -0.87
N LYS A 302 -3.48 -5.43 -1.95
CA LYS A 302 -4.56 -6.39 -2.25
C LYS A 302 -4.05 -7.79 -2.59
N ASN A 303 -2.93 -7.92 -3.35
CA ASN A 303 -2.34 -9.23 -3.63
C ASN A 303 -1.95 -9.94 -2.32
N ARG A 304 -1.42 -9.17 -1.35
CA ARG A 304 -1.07 -9.68 -0.01
C ARG A 304 -2.29 -10.09 0.78
N GLU A 305 -3.34 -9.27 0.74
CA GLU A 305 -4.61 -9.60 1.40
C GLU A 305 -5.23 -10.87 0.81
N TYR A 306 -5.28 -11.00 -0.51
CA TYR A 306 -5.82 -12.18 -1.18
C TYR A 306 -5.06 -13.45 -0.80
N ALA A 307 -3.73 -13.42 -0.87
CA ALA A 307 -2.90 -14.56 -0.45
C ALA A 307 -3.05 -14.84 1.06
N THR A 308 -3.20 -13.81 1.90
CA THR A 308 -3.42 -13.99 3.34
C THR A 308 -4.79 -14.59 3.64
N ARG A 309 -5.81 -14.23 2.89
CA ARG A 309 -7.12 -14.90 2.95
C ARG A 309 -7.07 -16.33 2.42
N GLY A 310 -6.08 -16.65 1.59
CA GLY A 310 -5.93 -17.96 0.94
C GLY A 310 -6.80 -18.12 -0.28
N ILE A 311 -7.08 -17.04 -1.00
CA ILE A 311 -7.86 -17.05 -2.25
C ILE A 311 -6.91 -16.86 -3.45
N PRO A 312 -7.02 -17.69 -4.51
CA PRO A 312 -6.25 -17.50 -5.74
C PRO A 312 -6.69 -16.24 -6.49
N PHE A 313 -5.77 -15.66 -7.28
CA PHE A 313 -6.06 -14.37 -7.92
C PHE A 313 -5.31 -14.13 -9.23
N VAL A 314 -5.76 -13.11 -9.98
CA VAL A 314 -5.11 -12.63 -11.21
C VAL A 314 -4.65 -11.17 -11.04
N TYR A 315 -3.51 -10.83 -11.62
CA TYR A 315 -3.03 -9.46 -11.78
C TYR A 315 -2.12 -9.31 -13.00
N SER A 316 -1.78 -8.08 -13.43
CA SER A 316 -1.01 -7.85 -14.68
C SER A 316 0.39 -7.29 -14.46
N GLU A 317 0.61 -6.58 -13.37
CA GLU A 317 1.93 -6.01 -13.02
C GLU A 317 2.94 -7.08 -12.61
N GLN A 318 4.21 -6.69 -12.43
CA GLN A 318 5.24 -7.53 -11.84
C GLN A 318 5.24 -7.34 -10.32
N ASP A 319 5.19 -8.46 -9.60
CA ASP A 319 5.26 -8.51 -8.14
C ASP A 319 6.10 -9.74 -7.75
N SER A 320 7.39 -9.51 -7.41
CA SER A 320 8.34 -10.58 -7.13
C SER A 320 7.93 -11.52 -6.00
N ASP A 321 6.98 -11.12 -5.15
CA ASP A 321 6.47 -11.99 -4.09
C ASP A 321 5.45 -13.03 -4.63
N PHE A 322 4.87 -12.78 -5.83
CA PHE A 322 3.75 -13.58 -6.36
C PHE A 322 3.93 -14.11 -7.78
N ASP A 323 4.86 -13.57 -8.58
CA ASP A 323 4.98 -13.89 -10.02
C ASP A 323 5.15 -15.38 -10.34
N HIS A 324 5.61 -16.19 -9.39
CA HIS A 324 5.86 -17.62 -9.54
C HIS A 324 4.98 -18.49 -8.62
N GLN A 325 3.97 -17.93 -8.00
CA GLN A 325 3.11 -18.68 -7.08
C GLN A 325 2.05 -19.49 -7.86
N PRO A 326 1.81 -20.77 -7.49
CA PRO A 326 0.89 -21.65 -8.23
C PRO A 326 -0.58 -21.25 -8.13
N TYR A 327 -0.94 -20.38 -7.20
CA TYR A 327 -2.29 -19.85 -7.02
C TYR A 327 -2.51 -18.50 -7.71
N VAL A 328 -1.60 -18.12 -8.61
CA VAL A 328 -1.65 -16.82 -9.29
C VAL A 328 -1.73 -17.01 -10.81
N LEU A 329 -2.69 -16.34 -11.44
CA LEU A 329 -2.72 -16.12 -12.86
C LEU A 329 -2.11 -14.77 -13.25
N LYS A 330 -1.38 -14.71 -14.33
CA LYS A 330 -0.88 -13.46 -14.92
C LYS A 330 -1.72 -13.08 -16.13
N ALA A 331 -2.30 -11.88 -16.08
CA ALA A 331 -2.93 -11.25 -17.23
C ALA A 331 -1.89 -10.43 -18.02
N PRO A 332 -2.07 -10.21 -19.33
CA PRO A 332 -1.26 -9.26 -20.08
C PRO A 332 -1.40 -7.84 -19.51
N ALA A 333 -0.30 -7.06 -19.52
CA ALA A 333 -0.32 -5.66 -19.11
C ALA A 333 -0.68 -4.76 -20.30
N ASP A 334 -1.90 -4.93 -20.82
CA ASP A 334 -2.47 -4.22 -21.96
C ASP A 334 -3.97 -3.96 -21.75
N GLU A 335 -4.69 -3.53 -22.80
CA GLU A 335 -6.13 -3.23 -22.74
C GLU A 335 -7.01 -4.42 -23.15
N SER A 336 -6.45 -5.61 -23.39
CA SER A 336 -7.24 -6.78 -23.77
C SER A 336 -8.22 -7.19 -22.66
N PRO A 337 -9.43 -7.63 -22.98
CA PRO A 337 -10.36 -8.23 -22.03
C PRO A 337 -9.72 -9.39 -21.27
N ILE A 338 -10.13 -9.59 -20.03
CA ILE A 338 -9.63 -10.73 -19.23
C ILE A 338 -10.25 -12.02 -19.75
N ASP A 339 -9.41 -13.00 -20.01
CA ASP A 339 -9.89 -14.32 -20.45
C ASP A 339 -10.54 -15.08 -19.30
N ILE A 340 -11.86 -15.03 -19.23
CA ILE A 340 -12.66 -15.69 -18.19
C ILE A 340 -12.57 -17.22 -18.31
N GLN A 341 -12.51 -17.77 -19.54
CA GLN A 341 -12.36 -19.21 -19.72
C GLN A 341 -11.07 -19.72 -19.07
N ARG A 342 -9.98 -18.98 -19.22
CA ARG A 342 -8.71 -19.32 -18.57
C ARG A 342 -8.80 -19.34 -17.03
N ILE A 343 -9.63 -18.47 -16.44
CA ILE A 343 -9.87 -18.51 -14.99
C ILE A 343 -10.68 -19.76 -14.63
N ILE A 344 -11.71 -20.10 -15.40
CA ILE A 344 -12.50 -21.33 -15.19
C ILE A 344 -11.61 -22.56 -15.28
N ASP A 345 -10.85 -22.70 -16.35
CA ASP A 345 -9.92 -23.83 -16.59
C ASP A 345 -8.88 -23.95 -15.45
N PHE A 346 -8.41 -22.81 -14.94
CA PHE A 346 -7.50 -22.78 -13.81
C PHE A 346 -8.18 -23.29 -12.52
N MET A 347 -9.40 -22.83 -12.24
CA MET A 347 -10.13 -23.21 -11.03
C MET A 347 -10.57 -24.67 -11.03
N GLU A 348 -10.87 -25.26 -12.19
CA GLU A 348 -11.18 -26.70 -12.33
C GLU A 348 -10.03 -27.61 -11.89
N HIS A 349 -8.79 -27.14 -12.02
CA HIS A 349 -7.59 -27.91 -11.66
C HIS A 349 -6.93 -27.44 -10.35
N PHE A 350 -7.49 -26.40 -9.73
CA PHE A 350 -6.92 -25.79 -8.53
C PHE A 350 -7.26 -26.58 -7.26
N THR A 351 -6.25 -27.04 -6.53
CA THR A 351 -6.42 -27.93 -5.36
C THR A 351 -5.88 -27.39 -4.06
N MET A 352 -5.10 -26.29 -4.08
CA MET A 352 -4.51 -25.75 -2.84
C MET A 352 -5.60 -25.26 -1.88
N GLN A 353 -5.41 -25.58 -0.61
CA GLN A 353 -6.28 -25.10 0.45
C GLN A 353 -5.92 -23.69 0.87
N PRO A 354 -6.87 -22.88 1.35
CA PRO A 354 -6.62 -21.50 1.81
C PRO A 354 -5.46 -21.40 2.82
N ALA A 355 -5.32 -22.34 3.74
CA ALA A 355 -4.23 -22.35 4.71
C ALA A 355 -2.85 -22.58 4.07
N GLU A 356 -2.78 -23.33 2.98
CA GLU A 356 -1.53 -23.56 2.25
C GLU A 356 -1.07 -22.29 1.51
N ILE A 357 -2.00 -21.57 0.88
CA ILE A 357 -1.72 -20.26 0.25
C ILE A 357 -1.23 -19.28 1.31
N ARG A 358 -1.96 -19.13 2.43
CA ARG A 358 -1.62 -18.22 3.54
C ARG A 358 -0.21 -18.46 4.06
N LYS A 359 0.19 -19.73 4.20
CA LYS A 359 1.51 -20.11 4.68
C LYS A 359 2.65 -19.58 3.79
N THR A 360 2.43 -19.46 2.47
CA THR A 360 3.45 -18.95 1.54
C THR A 360 3.82 -17.49 1.80
N VAL A 361 2.97 -16.72 2.46
CA VAL A 361 3.12 -15.28 2.69
C VAL A 361 3.37 -14.89 4.16
N GLU A 362 3.54 -15.84 5.08
CA GLU A 362 3.82 -15.55 6.50
C GLU A 362 5.06 -14.67 6.71
N HIS A 363 6.05 -14.80 5.83
CA HIS A 363 7.25 -13.96 5.83
C HIS A 363 6.96 -12.49 5.49
N LEU A 364 5.78 -12.17 4.96
CA LEU A 364 5.33 -10.81 4.63
C LEU A 364 4.60 -10.12 5.81
N SER A 365 4.66 -10.65 7.05
CA SER A 365 4.11 -9.92 8.20
C SER A 365 4.76 -8.54 8.34
N TRP A 366 4.00 -7.53 8.78
CA TRP A 366 4.59 -6.21 9.08
C TRP A 366 5.69 -6.29 10.13
N LYS A 367 5.58 -7.21 11.10
CA LYS A 367 6.66 -7.52 12.04
C LYS A 367 7.96 -7.83 11.31
N ASN A 368 7.94 -8.78 10.37
CA ASN A 368 9.12 -9.18 9.62
C ASN A 368 9.63 -8.07 8.68
N GLN A 369 8.71 -7.33 8.04
CA GLN A 369 9.13 -6.24 7.14
C GLN A 369 9.78 -5.08 7.91
N MET A 370 9.27 -4.72 9.08
CA MET A 370 9.86 -3.68 9.92
C MET A 370 11.18 -4.15 10.55
N GLN A 371 11.31 -5.42 10.90
CA GLN A 371 12.56 -6.00 11.38
C GLN A 371 13.70 -5.84 10.35
N LYS A 372 13.41 -6.10 9.07
CA LYS A 372 14.40 -5.88 7.97
C LYS A 372 14.93 -4.45 7.92
N VAL A 373 14.07 -3.45 8.22
CA VAL A 373 14.49 -2.04 8.25
C VAL A 373 15.47 -1.79 9.38
N ILE A 374 15.16 -2.30 10.56
CA ILE A 374 16.02 -2.13 11.75
C ILE A 374 17.38 -2.82 11.54
N GLU A 375 17.38 -4.07 11.07
CA GLU A 375 18.61 -4.83 10.81
C GLU A 375 19.50 -4.16 9.76
N ALA A 376 18.92 -3.64 8.67
CA ALA A 376 19.66 -2.97 7.61
C ALA A 376 20.33 -1.64 8.08
N LEU A 377 19.84 -1.05 9.17
CA LEU A 377 20.49 0.10 9.83
C LEU A 377 21.57 -0.35 10.82
N GLY A 378 21.33 -1.42 11.59
CA GLY A 378 22.27 -1.95 12.58
C GLY A 378 23.56 -2.52 11.99
N THR A 379 23.51 -3.10 10.79
CA THR A 379 24.68 -3.74 10.13
C THR A 379 25.70 -2.75 9.54
N LYS A 380 25.39 -1.44 9.46
CA LYS A 380 26.30 -0.45 8.84
C LYS A 380 26.66 0.77 9.68
N GLY A 381 26.30 0.84 10.95
CA GLY A 381 26.75 1.95 11.78
C GLY A 381 26.15 2.01 13.18
N ARG A 382 26.95 1.98 14.19
CA ARG A 382 26.78 2.39 15.58
C ARG A 382 25.85 1.62 16.53
N PHE A 383 24.97 0.73 16.08
CA PHE A 383 24.32 -0.21 17.02
C PHE A 383 25.19 -1.42 17.36
N ALA A 384 26.39 -1.53 16.77
CA ALA A 384 27.33 -2.64 16.95
C ALA A 384 28.50 -2.32 17.88
N CYS A 385 28.37 -1.37 18.81
CA CYS A 385 29.49 -0.99 19.67
C CYS A 385 29.13 -0.91 21.15
N GLU A 386 28.63 -2.02 21.73
CA GLU A 386 28.73 -2.26 23.19
C GLU A 386 29.51 -3.55 23.54
N GLU A 387 30.00 -4.34 22.58
CA GLU A 387 30.78 -5.55 22.87
C GLU A 387 32.27 -5.48 22.49
N CYS A 388 32.78 -4.35 22.03
CA CYS A 388 34.21 -4.22 21.65
C CYS A 388 35.04 -3.28 22.55
N GLY A 389 34.69 -3.21 23.80
CA GLY A 389 35.40 -2.43 24.83
C GLY A 389 36.09 -3.27 25.86
N MET A 390 36.88 -4.29 25.45
CA MET A 390 37.93 -4.89 26.31
C MET A 390 38.87 -5.71 25.44
N ARG A 391 39.94 -5.09 24.98
CA ARG A 391 41.29 -5.65 24.79
C ARG A 391 42.18 -4.65 24.04
N ASN A 392 42.97 -3.92 24.78
CA ASN A 392 44.33 -3.57 24.41
C ASN A 392 45.04 -3.06 25.66
N ASP A 393 45.60 -4.00 26.39
CA ASP A 393 46.79 -3.83 27.19
C ASP A 393 47.63 -5.04 26.90
N GLU A 394 48.61 -4.84 25.98
CA GLU A 394 49.97 -5.34 26.04
C GLU A 394 50.75 -4.84 24.81
#